data_264416f3c752f8a0b6ecff441a4edc8e
#
_entry.id   264416f3c752f8a0b6ecff441a4edc8e
#
_cell.length_a   1.000
_cell.length_b   1.000
_cell.length_c   1.000
_cell.angle_alpha   90.00
_cell.angle_beta   90.00
_cell.angle_gamma   90.00
#
_symmetry.space_group_name_H-M   'P 1'
#
loop_
_entity.id
_entity.type
_entity.pdbx_description
1 polymer ?
#
loop_
_entity_poly.entity_id
_entity_poly.type
_entity_poly.pdbx_seq_one_letter_code
_entity_poly.pdbx_strand_id
1 'polypeptide(L)'
;RQMCIRDSVYLVARMFPLFIGYAPEVLHWTAYVGAFTAFYAAVVACVQSDIKRVLAFSTISQIGFMLVALGVSTSADPHAGGLGYMASMFHLFTHAMFKALLFLGAGCIIHAVHSNEMSAMGGLRRYMPLTHLTFLVACLAIAGIWPLSGFFSKDEILTACFAFSPVMGWVMTAIAGLTAFYMFRLYYGIFWGAENRELHAAHKPHEAPLTMTLPLGFLACLL
;
A
#
# COMPACT_ATOMS: atom_id res chain seq x y z
N ARG A 1 7.11 -5.74 -14.08
CA ARG A 1 8.15 -5.58 -13.04
C ARG A 1 7.59 -5.57 -11.60
N GLN A 2 6.39 -5.02 -11.33
CA GLN A 2 5.81 -5.04 -9.98
C GLN A 2 5.39 -6.44 -9.50
N MET A 3 5.01 -7.34 -10.40
CA MET A 3 4.69 -8.72 -10.04
C MET A 3 5.91 -9.46 -9.50
N CYS A 4 7.09 -9.29 -10.12
CA CYS A 4 8.34 -9.90 -9.62
C CYS A 4 8.74 -9.46 -8.21
N ILE A 5 8.35 -8.25 -7.79
CA ILE A 5 8.65 -7.75 -6.44
C ILE A 5 7.77 -8.44 -5.38
N ARG A 6 6.50 -8.73 -5.69
CA ARG A 6 5.62 -9.52 -4.79
C ARG A 6 6.09 -10.96 -4.66
N ASP A 7 6.60 -11.53 -5.75
CA ASP A 7 7.11 -12.90 -5.77
C ASP A 7 8.27 -13.08 -4.80
N SER A 8 9.06 -12.03 -4.52
CA SER A 8 10.14 -12.06 -3.54
C SER A 8 9.65 -12.31 -2.11
N VAL A 9 8.52 -11.71 -1.70
CA VAL A 9 7.92 -11.97 -0.37
C VAL A 9 7.43 -13.41 -0.29
N TYR A 10 6.76 -13.89 -1.33
CA TYR A 10 6.30 -15.27 -1.39
C TYR A 10 7.47 -16.27 -1.38
N LEU A 11 8.56 -15.95 -2.08
CA LEU A 11 9.77 -16.78 -2.06
C LEU A 11 10.35 -16.91 -0.65
N VAL A 12 10.51 -15.77 0.06
CA VAL A 12 11.00 -15.79 1.46
C VAL A 12 10.05 -16.58 2.36
N ALA A 13 8.73 -16.39 2.21
CA ALA A 13 7.73 -17.15 2.95
C ALA A 13 7.77 -18.65 2.64
N ARG A 14 8.02 -19.02 1.40
CA ARG A 14 8.14 -20.43 0.98
C ARG A 14 9.39 -21.10 1.54
N MET A 15 10.49 -20.35 1.63
CA MET A 15 11.75 -20.81 2.19
C MET A 15 11.83 -20.65 3.71
N PHE A 16 10.81 -20.07 4.34
CA PHE A 16 10.80 -19.76 5.76
C PHE A 16 11.12 -20.96 6.68
N PRO A 17 10.59 -22.17 6.45
CA PRO A 17 10.96 -23.35 7.26
C PRO A 17 12.46 -23.69 7.22
N LEU A 18 13.11 -23.46 6.06
CA LEU A 18 14.55 -23.66 5.91
C LEU A 18 15.35 -22.62 6.72
N PHE A 19 14.93 -21.36 6.67
CA PHE A 19 15.59 -20.30 7.44
C PHE A 19 15.47 -20.53 8.94
N ILE A 20 14.30 -20.93 9.45
CA ILE A 20 14.14 -21.23 10.89
C ILE A 20 15.03 -22.42 11.29
N GLY A 21 15.09 -23.47 10.48
CA GLY A 21 15.83 -24.68 10.83
C GLY A 21 17.34 -24.54 10.73
N TYR A 22 17.86 -23.75 9.80
CA TYR A 22 19.29 -23.74 9.48
C TYR A 22 19.97 -22.38 9.64
N ALA A 23 19.21 -21.27 9.54
CA ALA A 23 19.80 -19.92 9.55
C ALA A 23 18.84 -18.85 10.08
N PRO A 24 18.41 -18.91 11.36
CA PRO A 24 17.46 -17.94 11.92
C PRO A 24 17.97 -16.49 11.89
N GLU A 25 19.30 -16.30 11.94
CA GLU A 25 19.90 -14.96 11.85
C GLU A 25 19.60 -14.25 10.52
N VAL A 26 19.43 -14.99 9.43
CA VAL A 26 19.09 -14.44 8.12
C VAL A 26 17.69 -13.78 8.15
N LEU A 27 16.77 -14.32 8.94
CA LEU A 27 15.45 -13.69 9.14
C LEU A 27 15.57 -12.34 9.84
N HIS A 28 16.42 -12.22 10.87
CA HIS A 28 16.65 -10.94 11.54
C HIS A 28 17.24 -9.89 10.58
N TRP A 29 18.21 -10.27 9.76
CA TRP A 29 18.72 -9.40 8.71
C TRP A 29 17.64 -9.00 7.71
N THR A 30 16.77 -9.93 7.34
CA THR A 30 15.61 -9.67 6.48
C THR A 30 14.68 -8.63 7.10
N ALA A 31 14.44 -8.68 8.43
CA ALA A 31 13.66 -7.68 9.13
C ALA A 31 14.28 -6.28 9.05
N TYR A 32 15.58 -6.13 9.31
CA TYR A 32 16.26 -4.83 9.24
C TYR A 32 16.29 -4.25 7.82
N VAL A 33 16.60 -5.08 6.82
CA VAL A 33 16.55 -4.67 5.41
C VAL A 33 15.13 -4.30 4.99
N GLY A 34 14.13 -5.05 5.46
CA GLY A 34 12.71 -4.76 5.24
C GLY A 34 12.30 -3.41 5.83
N ALA A 35 12.69 -3.12 7.08
CA ALA A 35 12.40 -1.86 7.75
C ALA A 35 13.05 -0.66 7.04
N PHE A 36 14.33 -0.78 6.66
CA PHE A 36 15.03 0.25 5.88
C PHE A 36 14.34 0.49 4.53
N THR A 37 13.98 -0.58 3.82
CA THR A 37 13.28 -0.51 2.53
C THR A 37 11.92 0.17 2.68
N ALA A 38 11.15 -0.20 3.71
CA ALA A 38 9.85 0.39 4.00
C ALA A 38 9.96 1.89 4.27
N PHE A 39 10.93 2.30 5.09
CA PHE A 39 11.20 3.69 5.42
C PHE A 39 11.62 4.50 4.20
N TYR A 40 12.68 4.03 3.50
CA TYR A 40 13.19 4.72 2.30
C TYR A 40 12.11 4.93 1.25
N ALA A 41 11.35 3.88 0.92
CA ALA A 41 10.28 3.97 -0.07
C ALA A 41 9.13 4.90 0.38
N ALA A 42 8.80 4.93 1.68
CA ALA A 42 7.78 5.85 2.21
C ALA A 42 8.22 7.31 2.10
N VAL A 43 9.47 7.62 2.44
CA VAL A 43 10.04 8.98 2.31
C VAL A 43 10.06 9.43 0.85
N VAL A 44 10.50 8.56 -0.07
CA VAL A 44 10.48 8.88 -1.51
C VAL A 44 9.06 9.08 -2.01
N ALA A 45 8.08 8.28 -1.57
CA ALA A 45 6.67 8.46 -1.93
C ALA A 45 6.10 9.83 -1.49
N CYS A 46 6.56 10.37 -0.36
CA CYS A 46 6.13 11.67 0.15
C CYS A 46 6.49 12.85 -0.79
N VAL A 47 7.53 12.74 -1.60
CA VAL A 47 8.02 13.82 -2.47
C VAL A 47 7.71 13.64 -3.95
N GLN A 48 7.17 12.49 -4.37
CA GLN A 48 6.83 12.26 -5.77
C GLN A 48 5.63 13.10 -6.20
N SER A 49 5.67 13.58 -7.45
CA SER A 49 4.59 14.33 -8.11
C SER A 49 3.76 13.48 -9.09
N ASP A 50 4.27 12.33 -9.51
CA ASP A 50 3.63 11.40 -10.45
C ASP A 50 2.81 10.36 -9.68
N ILE A 51 1.51 10.24 -10.00
CA ILE A 51 0.58 9.30 -9.34
C ILE A 51 1.08 7.84 -9.41
N LYS A 52 1.61 7.41 -10.56
CA LYS A 52 2.12 6.04 -10.73
C LYS A 52 3.36 5.80 -9.89
N ARG A 53 4.25 6.81 -9.78
CA ARG A 53 5.45 6.71 -8.94
C ARG A 53 5.11 6.64 -7.46
N VAL A 54 4.18 7.49 -6.98
CA VAL A 54 3.68 7.40 -5.58
C VAL A 54 3.16 6.00 -5.29
N LEU A 55 2.31 5.44 -6.15
CA LEU A 55 1.76 4.10 -5.99
C LEU A 55 2.83 3.00 -6.09
N ALA A 56 3.85 3.16 -6.94
CA ALA A 56 4.96 2.21 -7.04
C ALA A 56 5.81 2.20 -5.77
N PHE A 57 6.24 3.36 -5.27
CA PHE A 57 7.00 3.45 -4.02
C PHE A 57 6.19 3.01 -2.81
N SER A 58 4.89 3.30 -2.77
CA SER A 58 4.02 2.75 -1.73
C SER A 58 3.94 1.22 -1.78
N THR A 59 4.03 0.58 -2.96
CA THR A 59 4.12 -0.88 -3.06
C THR A 59 5.43 -1.39 -2.45
N ILE A 60 6.57 -0.78 -2.77
CA ILE A 60 7.88 -1.14 -2.21
C ILE A 60 7.85 -1.01 -0.68
N SER A 61 7.27 0.08 -0.17
CA SER A 61 7.12 0.29 1.28
C SER A 61 6.30 -0.82 1.95
N GLN A 62 5.15 -1.22 1.37
CA GLN A 62 4.32 -2.29 1.95
C GLN A 62 4.98 -3.68 1.87
N ILE A 63 5.78 -3.94 0.84
CA ILE A 63 6.61 -5.15 0.76
C ILE A 63 7.65 -5.16 1.88
N GLY A 64 8.25 -4.01 2.19
CA GLY A 64 9.11 -3.85 3.36
C GLY A 64 8.41 -4.27 4.66
N PHE A 65 7.14 -3.85 4.87
CA PHE A 65 6.33 -4.30 6.01
C PHE A 65 6.20 -5.83 6.07
N MET A 66 5.92 -6.47 4.94
CA MET A 66 5.79 -7.93 4.86
C MET A 66 7.10 -8.65 5.18
N LEU A 67 8.23 -8.13 4.68
CA LEU A 67 9.55 -8.68 4.95
C LEU A 67 9.94 -8.53 6.43
N VAL A 68 9.60 -7.38 7.05
CA VAL A 68 9.77 -7.21 8.50
C VAL A 68 8.97 -8.26 9.26
N ALA A 69 7.69 -8.44 8.93
CA ALA A 69 6.83 -9.39 9.60
C ALA A 69 7.35 -10.85 9.49
N LEU A 70 7.86 -11.24 8.31
CA LEU A 70 8.55 -12.53 8.15
C LEU A 70 9.82 -12.59 8.99
N GLY A 71 10.63 -11.54 8.97
CA GLY A 71 11.94 -11.51 9.61
C GLY A 71 11.89 -11.49 11.14
N VAL A 72 10.80 -11.04 11.76
CA VAL A 72 10.61 -11.06 13.22
C VAL A 72 9.98 -12.35 13.73
N SER A 73 9.55 -13.24 12.84
CA SER A 73 8.91 -14.50 13.21
C SER A 73 9.93 -15.59 13.54
N THR A 74 9.66 -16.37 14.57
CA THR A 74 10.52 -17.49 15.04
C THR A 74 9.93 -18.85 14.72
N SER A 75 8.69 -18.91 14.23
CA SER A 75 7.98 -20.14 13.85
C SER A 75 7.00 -19.86 12.72
N ALA A 76 6.52 -20.90 12.06
CA ALA A 76 5.38 -20.81 11.16
C ALA A 76 4.03 -20.99 11.89
N ASP A 77 4.05 -21.46 13.14
CA ASP A 77 2.86 -21.59 13.98
C ASP A 77 2.53 -20.24 14.65
N PRO A 78 1.33 -19.65 14.40
CA PRO A 78 0.92 -18.37 14.98
C PRO A 78 0.97 -18.35 16.51
N HIS A 79 0.67 -19.48 17.15
CA HIS A 79 0.65 -19.61 18.63
C HIS A 79 2.03 -19.79 19.25
N ALA A 80 3.04 -20.13 18.44
CA ALA A 80 4.41 -20.40 18.86
C ALA A 80 5.44 -19.41 18.25
N GLY A 81 5.07 -18.13 18.08
CA GLY A 81 5.95 -17.08 17.56
C GLY A 81 5.84 -16.85 16.05
N GLY A 82 4.85 -17.43 15.39
CA GLY A 82 4.60 -17.29 13.95
C GLY A 82 3.58 -16.20 13.57
N LEU A 83 3.18 -15.35 14.49
CA LEU A 83 2.22 -14.27 14.21
C LEU A 83 2.64 -13.42 13.01
N GLY A 84 3.92 -13.03 12.95
CA GLY A 84 4.43 -12.22 11.84
C GLY A 84 4.39 -12.94 10.49
N TYR A 85 4.60 -14.27 10.46
CA TYR A 85 4.46 -15.07 9.24
C TYR A 85 3.02 -15.00 8.71
N MET A 86 2.03 -15.26 9.57
CA MET A 86 0.61 -15.20 9.22
C MET A 86 0.19 -13.78 8.83
N ALA A 87 0.61 -12.77 9.60
CA ALA A 87 0.35 -11.37 9.33
C ALA A 87 0.92 -10.92 7.97
N SER A 88 2.14 -11.38 7.62
CA SER A 88 2.75 -11.10 6.32
C SER A 88 1.93 -11.67 5.17
N MET A 89 1.49 -12.92 5.27
CA MET A 89 0.68 -13.56 4.24
C MET A 89 -0.71 -12.94 4.13
N PHE A 90 -1.34 -12.62 5.26
CA PHE A 90 -2.61 -11.91 5.29
C PHE A 90 -2.48 -10.51 4.68
N HIS A 91 -1.41 -9.77 5.02
CA HIS A 91 -1.17 -8.46 4.42
C HIS A 91 -0.84 -8.54 2.93
N LEU A 92 -0.19 -9.60 2.46
CA LEU A 92 0.04 -9.83 1.02
C LEU A 92 -1.29 -9.94 0.26
N PHE A 93 -2.28 -10.64 0.83
CA PHE A 93 -3.61 -10.77 0.23
C PHE A 93 -4.36 -9.44 0.22
N THR A 94 -4.49 -8.77 1.37
CA THR A 94 -5.20 -7.48 1.47
C THR A 94 -4.52 -6.41 0.62
N HIS A 95 -3.17 -6.39 0.59
CA HIS A 95 -2.37 -5.52 -0.24
C HIS A 95 -2.66 -5.70 -1.74
N ALA A 96 -2.85 -6.94 -2.20
CA ALA A 96 -3.20 -7.18 -3.60
C ALA A 96 -4.53 -6.52 -3.97
N MET A 97 -5.54 -6.59 -3.08
CA MET A 97 -6.86 -6.01 -3.29
C MET A 97 -6.83 -4.49 -3.37
N PHE A 98 -6.34 -3.81 -2.31
CA PHE A 98 -6.35 -2.33 -2.34
C PHE A 98 -5.36 -1.75 -3.35
N LYS A 99 -4.28 -2.46 -3.71
CA LYS A 99 -3.38 -2.01 -4.78
C LYS A 99 -4.01 -2.14 -6.17
N ALA A 100 -4.72 -3.24 -6.44
CA ALA A 100 -5.47 -3.38 -7.67
C ALA A 100 -6.46 -2.21 -7.81
N LEU A 101 -7.21 -1.90 -6.76
CA LEU A 101 -8.16 -0.79 -6.74
C LEU A 101 -7.47 0.57 -6.98
N LEU A 102 -6.34 0.84 -6.32
CA LEU A 102 -5.59 2.10 -6.50
C LEU A 102 -5.03 2.26 -7.92
N PHE A 103 -4.46 1.20 -8.50
CA PHE A 103 -3.91 1.27 -9.85
C PHE A 103 -4.98 1.36 -10.93
N LEU A 104 -6.11 0.64 -10.77
CA LEU A 104 -7.26 0.79 -11.68
C LEU A 104 -7.86 2.19 -11.58
N GLY A 105 -8.05 2.71 -10.35
CA GLY A 105 -8.51 4.08 -10.14
C GLY A 105 -7.56 5.12 -10.72
N ALA A 106 -6.24 4.97 -10.52
CA ALA A 106 -5.25 5.82 -11.15
C ALA A 106 -5.30 5.75 -12.68
N GLY A 107 -5.57 4.56 -13.25
CA GLY A 107 -5.80 4.38 -14.67
C GLY A 107 -6.99 5.21 -15.18
N CYS A 108 -8.11 5.18 -14.47
CA CYS A 108 -9.29 5.99 -14.78
C CYS A 108 -8.98 7.50 -14.74
N ILE A 109 -8.27 7.95 -13.71
CA ILE A 109 -7.87 9.36 -13.55
C ILE A 109 -6.96 9.81 -14.68
N ILE A 110 -5.93 9.02 -14.99
CA ILE A 110 -4.97 9.34 -16.06
C ILE A 110 -5.67 9.36 -17.42
N HIS A 111 -6.59 8.46 -17.66
CA HIS A 111 -7.37 8.44 -18.90
C HIS A 111 -8.25 9.69 -19.04
N ALA A 112 -8.81 10.20 -17.95
CA ALA A 112 -9.66 11.38 -17.95
C ALA A 112 -8.88 12.70 -18.09
N VAL A 113 -7.64 12.77 -17.55
CA VAL A 113 -6.81 13.99 -17.53
C VAL A 113 -5.69 13.98 -18.57
N HIS A 114 -5.39 12.81 -19.16
CA HIS A 114 -4.27 12.57 -20.09
C HIS A 114 -2.89 12.97 -19.55
N SER A 115 -2.72 12.98 -18.22
CA SER A 115 -1.45 13.28 -17.54
C SER A 115 -1.25 12.37 -16.33
N ASN A 116 0.02 12.05 -16.01
CA ASN A 116 0.40 11.34 -14.79
C ASN A 116 0.72 12.32 -13.64
N GLU A 117 0.95 13.60 -13.95
CA GLU A 117 1.36 14.60 -12.98
C GLU A 117 0.19 15.06 -12.10
N MET A 118 0.40 15.07 -10.79
CA MET A 118 -0.61 15.54 -9.82
C MET A 118 -0.94 17.02 -9.99
N SER A 119 0.00 17.82 -10.52
CA SER A 119 -0.20 19.24 -10.83
C SER A 119 -1.21 19.48 -11.95
N ALA A 120 -1.39 18.50 -12.84
CA ALA A 120 -2.41 18.55 -13.90
C ALA A 120 -3.78 18.09 -13.41
N MET A 121 -3.86 17.47 -12.22
CA MET A 121 -5.07 16.99 -11.58
C MET A 121 -5.54 18.07 -10.59
N GLY A 122 -6.72 17.91 -10.04
CA GLY A 122 -7.28 18.79 -9.03
C GLY A 122 -8.77 18.94 -9.24
N GLY A 123 -9.55 19.03 -8.15
CA GLY A 123 -10.99 19.22 -8.21
C GLY A 123 -11.77 18.06 -8.85
N LEU A 124 -11.14 16.89 -9.12
CA LEU A 124 -11.74 15.79 -9.88
C LEU A 124 -12.92 15.12 -9.19
N ARG A 125 -13.16 15.33 -7.91
CA ARG A 125 -14.31 14.78 -7.17
C ARG A 125 -15.66 15.08 -7.80
N ARG A 126 -15.78 16.23 -8.48
CA ARG A 126 -17.03 16.66 -9.12
C ARG A 126 -17.29 15.95 -10.45
N TYR A 127 -16.23 15.58 -11.13
CA TYR A 127 -16.26 14.97 -12.46
C TYR A 127 -16.28 13.44 -12.40
N MET A 128 -15.66 12.86 -11.35
CA MET A 128 -15.47 11.42 -11.19
C MET A 128 -15.88 10.94 -9.78
N PRO A 129 -17.19 11.02 -9.41
CA PRO A 129 -17.63 10.73 -8.04
C PRO A 129 -17.46 9.25 -7.66
N LEU A 130 -17.67 8.29 -8.57
CA LEU A 130 -17.49 6.86 -8.28
C LEU A 130 -16.02 6.50 -8.11
N THR A 131 -15.16 6.97 -9.03
CA THR A 131 -13.71 6.79 -8.93
C THR A 131 -13.17 7.46 -7.66
N HIS A 132 -13.67 8.64 -7.31
CA HIS A 132 -13.33 9.36 -6.08
C HIS A 132 -13.62 8.52 -4.83
N LEU A 133 -14.85 7.98 -4.72
CA LEU A 133 -15.26 7.21 -3.55
C LEU A 133 -14.46 5.91 -3.41
N THR A 134 -14.31 5.15 -4.49
CA THR A 134 -13.56 3.88 -4.47
C THR A 134 -12.07 4.10 -4.20
N PHE A 135 -11.49 5.17 -4.72
CA PHE A 135 -10.10 5.55 -4.42
C PHE A 135 -9.93 5.96 -2.95
N LEU A 136 -10.91 6.66 -2.36
CA LEU A 136 -10.91 6.99 -0.93
C LEU A 136 -10.92 5.72 -0.07
N VAL A 137 -11.79 4.76 -0.36
CA VAL A 137 -11.84 3.48 0.37
C VAL A 137 -10.48 2.78 0.31
N ALA A 138 -9.84 2.75 -0.86
CA ALA A 138 -8.51 2.15 -0.99
C ALA A 138 -7.43 2.93 -0.21
N CYS A 139 -7.50 4.27 -0.17
CA CYS A 139 -6.58 5.09 0.65
C CYS A 139 -6.76 4.84 2.14
N LEU A 140 -8.00 4.72 2.61
CA LEU A 140 -8.31 4.37 4.00
C LEU A 140 -7.82 2.96 4.35
N ALA A 141 -7.99 1.98 3.45
CA ALA A 141 -7.53 0.62 3.64
C ALA A 141 -6.00 0.55 3.75
N ILE A 142 -5.26 1.16 2.82
CA ILE A 142 -3.79 1.16 2.87
C ILE A 142 -3.24 1.98 4.03
N ALA A 143 -3.95 3.02 4.47
CA ALA A 143 -3.59 3.79 5.67
C ALA A 143 -3.75 2.94 6.95
N GLY A 144 -4.58 1.90 6.93
CA GLY A 144 -4.87 1.06 8.08
C GLY A 144 -5.91 1.68 9.01
N ILE A 145 -7.00 2.19 8.44
CA ILE A 145 -8.10 2.78 9.21
C ILE A 145 -9.20 1.73 9.43
N TRP A 146 -9.61 1.58 10.69
CA TRP A 146 -10.73 0.72 11.06
C TRP A 146 -12.03 1.16 10.34
N PRO A 147 -12.90 0.27 9.85
CA PRO A 147 -12.91 -1.20 9.98
C PRO A 147 -12.35 -1.94 8.74
N LEU A 148 -11.51 -1.31 7.92
CA LEU A 148 -11.06 -1.86 6.65
C LEU A 148 -9.98 -2.96 6.81
N SER A 149 -9.86 -3.83 5.83
CA SER A 149 -8.98 -5.00 5.87
C SER A 149 -7.50 -4.68 6.13
N GLY A 150 -7.03 -3.52 5.66
CA GLY A 150 -5.67 -3.03 5.89
C GLY A 150 -5.36 -2.69 7.34
N PHE A 151 -6.37 -2.34 8.16
CA PHE A 151 -6.19 -2.14 9.60
C PHE A 151 -5.80 -3.45 10.27
N PHE A 152 -6.60 -4.49 10.12
CA PHE A 152 -6.35 -5.79 10.77
C PHE A 152 -4.99 -6.37 10.38
N SER A 153 -4.66 -6.35 9.08
CA SER A 153 -3.39 -6.91 8.61
C SER A 153 -2.16 -6.13 9.09
N LYS A 154 -2.24 -4.80 9.22
CA LYS A 154 -1.15 -3.97 9.76
C LYS A 154 -1.03 -4.09 11.28
N ASP A 155 -2.14 -4.15 11.98
CA ASP A 155 -2.16 -4.31 13.44
C ASP A 155 -1.44 -5.58 13.87
N GLU A 156 -1.70 -6.70 13.18
CA GLU A 156 -1.00 -7.96 13.42
C GLU A 156 0.51 -7.86 13.13
N ILE A 157 0.91 -7.17 12.05
CA ILE A 157 2.32 -6.92 11.76
C ILE A 157 2.98 -6.11 12.86
N LEU A 158 2.34 -5.02 13.29
CA LEU A 158 2.87 -4.17 14.35
C LEU A 158 2.97 -4.92 15.67
N THR A 159 1.96 -5.73 16.02
CA THR A 159 1.98 -6.60 17.19
C THR A 159 3.17 -7.55 17.17
N ALA A 160 3.44 -8.21 16.03
CA ALA A 160 4.62 -9.06 15.87
C ALA A 160 5.94 -8.27 16.01
N CYS A 161 6.00 -7.04 15.48
CA CYS A 161 7.17 -6.17 15.61
C CYS A 161 7.41 -5.75 17.07
N PHE A 162 6.36 -5.41 17.83
CA PHE A 162 6.48 -5.08 19.26
C PHE A 162 6.88 -6.28 20.11
N ALA A 163 6.39 -7.48 19.77
CA ALA A 163 6.81 -8.71 20.44
C ALA A 163 8.29 -9.03 20.23
N PHE A 164 8.85 -8.71 19.04
CA PHE A 164 10.27 -8.88 18.74
C PHE A 164 11.13 -7.81 19.42
N SER A 165 10.79 -6.54 19.26
CA SER A 165 11.50 -5.40 19.86
C SER A 165 10.63 -4.15 19.90
N PRO A 166 10.53 -3.44 21.04
CA PRO A 166 9.80 -2.17 21.13
C PRO A 166 10.31 -1.13 20.13
N VAL A 167 11.62 -1.08 19.87
CA VAL A 167 12.22 -0.16 18.89
C VAL A 167 11.71 -0.44 17.49
N MET A 168 11.69 -1.72 17.08
CA MET A 168 11.15 -2.13 15.77
C MET A 168 9.67 -1.78 15.66
N GLY A 169 8.88 -2.03 16.70
CA GLY A 169 7.47 -1.68 16.76
C GLY A 169 7.23 -0.18 16.54
N TRP A 170 7.96 0.68 17.24
CA TRP A 170 7.81 2.14 17.09
C TRP A 170 8.28 2.64 15.72
N VAL A 171 9.38 2.11 15.19
CA VAL A 171 9.87 2.44 13.83
C VAL A 171 8.81 2.07 12.79
N MET A 172 8.25 0.87 12.86
CA MET A 172 7.22 0.43 11.91
C MET A 172 5.91 1.21 12.07
N THR A 173 5.55 1.62 13.29
CA THR A 173 4.40 2.51 13.55
C THR A 173 4.61 3.88 12.90
N ALA A 174 5.80 4.46 13.02
CA ALA A 174 6.13 5.72 12.36
C ALA A 174 6.05 5.62 10.83
N ILE A 175 6.54 4.51 10.26
CA ILE A 175 6.43 4.26 8.80
C ILE A 175 4.97 4.06 8.38
N ALA A 176 4.13 3.44 9.22
CA ALA A 176 2.69 3.35 8.98
C ALA A 176 2.04 4.74 8.94
N GLY A 177 2.43 5.66 9.82
CA GLY A 177 2.04 7.07 9.79
C GLY A 177 2.45 7.78 8.50
N LEU A 178 3.70 7.57 8.03
CA LEU A 178 4.14 8.08 6.73
C LEU A 178 3.32 7.51 5.56
N THR A 179 2.89 6.24 5.67
CA THR A 179 2.00 5.63 4.66
C THR A 179 0.68 6.39 4.57
N ALA A 180 0.05 6.69 5.69
CA ALA A 180 -1.17 7.47 5.72
C ALA A 180 -0.93 8.87 5.13
N PHE A 181 0.16 9.54 5.53
CA PHE A 181 0.50 10.88 5.07
C PHE A 181 0.61 10.96 3.55
N TYR A 182 1.45 10.13 2.88
CA TYR A 182 1.62 10.25 1.44
C TYR A 182 0.39 9.80 0.65
N MET A 183 -0.41 8.86 1.17
CA MET A 183 -1.65 8.45 0.52
C MET A 183 -2.73 9.53 0.58
N PHE A 184 -2.88 10.19 1.72
CA PHE A 184 -3.83 11.32 1.82
C PHE A 184 -3.33 12.55 1.08
N ARG A 185 -2.01 12.82 1.05
CA ARG A 185 -1.44 13.86 0.18
C ARG A 185 -1.80 13.60 -1.29
N LEU A 186 -1.66 12.36 -1.76
CA LEU A 186 -2.04 11.95 -3.12
C LEU A 186 -3.54 12.18 -3.34
N TYR A 187 -4.38 11.68 -2.44
CA TYR A 187 -5.84 11.78 -2.53
C TYR A 187 -6.32 13.24 -2.56
N TYR A 188 -5.86 14.06 -1.63
CA TYR A 188 -6.27 15.46 -1.58
C TYR A 188 -5.73 16.25 -2.78
N GLY A 189 -4.53 15.99 -3.23
CA GLY A 189 -3.96 16.62 -4.42
C GLY A 189 -4.78 16.37 -5.68
N ILE A 190 -5.30 15.16 -5.85
CA ILE A 190 -6.07 14.77 -7.05
C ILE A 190 -7.51 15.25 -6.98
N PHE A 191 -8.20 15.01 -5.86
CA PHE A 191 -9.65 15.21 -5.80
C PHE A 191 -10.07 16.55 -5.20
N TRP A 192 -9.23 17.16 -4.36
CA TRP A 192 -9.55 18.42 -3.65
C TRP A 192 -8.60 19.55 -3.98
N GLY A 193 -7.50 19.29 -4.67
CA GLY A 193 -6.54 20.32 -5.09
C GLY A 193 -7.17 21.39 -5.96
N ALA A 194 -6.42 22.46 -6.22
CA ALA A 194 -6.83 23.53 -7.12
C ALA A 194 -7.08 22.99 -8.53
N GLU A 195 -8.23 23.28 -9.09
CA GLU A 195 -8.61 22.85 -10.44
C GLU A 195 -7.73 23.53 -11.49
N ASN A 196 -7.12 22.74 -12.36
CA ASN A 196 -6.38 23.27 -13.51
C ASN A 196 -7.37 23.62 -14.65
N ARG A 197 -7.90 24.84 -14.60
CA ARG A 197 -8.95 25.30 -15.50
C ARG A 197 -8.56 25.27 -16.99
N GLU A 198 -7.30 25.48 -17.31
CA GLU A 198 -6.82 25.46 -18.70
C GLU A 198 -6.86 24.04 -19.29
N LEU A 199 -6.36 23.07 -18.54
CA LEU A 199 -6.40 21.67 -18.94
C LEU A 199 -7.82 21.10 -18.95
N HIS A 200 -8.64 21.44 -17.97
CA HIS A 200 -10.03 20.98 -17.90
C HIS A 200 -10.94 21.66 -18.93
N ALA A 201 -10.58 22.86 -19.41
CA ALA A 201 -11.28 23.52 -20.52
C ALA A 201 -10.94 22.86 -21.87
N ALA A 202 -9.69 22.41 -22.06
CA ALA A 202 -9.27 21.72 -23.26
C ALA A 202 -9.83 20.27 -23.32
N HIS A 203 -9.83 19.56 -22.17
CA HIS A 203 -10.37 18.21 -22.04
C HIS A 203 -11.20 18.13 -20.75
N LYS A 204 -12.53 18.17 -20.91
CA LYS A 204 -13.43 18.04 -19.75
C LYS A 204 -13.35 16.62 -19.17
N PRO A 205 -12.84 16.47 -17.94
CA PRO A 205 -12.78 15.15 -17.31
C PRO A 205 -14.20 14.54 -17.20
N HIS A 206 -14.29 13.25 -17.40
CA HIS A 206 -15.56 12.51 -17.30
C HIS A 206 -15.34 11.21 -16.52
N GLU A 207 -16.40 10.69 -15.93
CA GLU A 207 -16.34 9.41 -15.22
C GLU A 207 -15.95 8.27 -16.17
N ALA A 208 -15.25 7.28 -15.62
CA ALA A 208 -14.85 6.10 -16.37
C ALA A 208 -16.09 5.27 -16.77
N PRO A 209 -16.04 4.53 -17.88
CA PRO A 209 -17.16 3.69 -18.34
C PRO A 209 -17.48 2.61 -17.31
N LEU A 210 -18.72 2.09 -17.32
CA LEU A 210 -19.20 1.07 -16.39
C LEU A 210 -18.32 -0.18 -16.35
N THR A 211 -17.70 -0.55 -17.46
CA THR A 211 -16.74 -1.66 -17.53
C THR A 211 -15.52 -1.48 -16.64
N MET A 212 -15.14 -0.25 -16.30
CA MET A 212 -14.04 0.08 -15.38
C MET A 212 -14.54 0.36 -13.96
N THR A 213 -15.69 1.01 -13.82
CA THR A 213 -16.23 1.37 -12.49
C THR A 213 -16.83 0.17 -11.75
N LEU A 214 -17.37 -0.85 -12.44
CA LEU A 214 -17.85 -2.08 -11.81
C LEU A 214 -16.73 -2.85 -11.07
N PRO A 215 -15.57 -3.14 -11.67
CA PRO A 215 -14.44 -3.74 -10.94
C PRO A 215 -13.97 -2.89 -9.76
N LEU A 216 -13.97 -1.55 -9.90
CA LEU A 216 -13.60 -0.64 -8.80
C LEU A 216 -14.57 -0.76 -7.63
N GLY A 217 -15.88 -0.76 -7.91
CA GLY A 217 -16.94 -0.95 -6.90
C GLY A 217 -16.84 -2.30 -6.20
N PHE A 218 -16.65 -3.38 -6.98
CA PHE A 218 -16.48 -4.72 -6.43
C PHE A 218 -15.26 -4.83 -5.49
N LEU A 219 -14.10 -4.34 -5.93
CA LEU A 219 -12.89 -4.34 -5.10
C LEU A 219 -13.05 -3.46 -3.84
N ALA A 220 -13.76 -2.33 -3.94
CA ALA A 220 -14.02 -1.47 -2.79
C ALA A 220 -14.92 -2.14 -1.75
N CYS A 221 -15.87 -2.99 -2.17
CA CYS A 221 -16.72 -3.77 -1.27
C CYS A 221 -15.98 -4.92 -0.56
N LEU A 222 -14.86 -5.40 -1.12
CA LEU A 222 -14.05 -6.46 -0.52
C LEU A 222 -13.05 -5.94 0.54
N LEU A 223 -12.87 -4.64 0.64
CA LEU A 223 -11.91 -4.00 1.57
C LEU A 223 -12.52 -3.64 2.91
#